data_94cf6c5c6bceb48435bb8015e9e046d0
#
_entry.id   94cf6c5c6bceb48435bb8015e9e046d0
#
_cell.length_a   1.000
_cell.length_b   1.000
_cell.length_c   1.000
_cell.angle_alpha   90.00
_cell.angle_beta   90.00
_cell.angle_gamma   90.00
#
_symmetry.space_group_name_H-M   'P 1'
#
loop_
_entity.id
_entity.type
_entity.pdbx_description
1 polymer ?
#
loop_
_entity_poly.entity_id
_entity_poly.type
_entity_poly.pdbx_seq_one_letter_code
_entity_poly.pdbx_strand_id
1 'polypeptide(L)' 'MLLAEIDNTGLAAITYGLGAIGPGIGIGYLVGQSVQAMARQPEAAGMVRTTMFLGIAFVEALALIGFVVFFLGQGSGAA' A
#
# COMPACT_ATOMS: atom_id res chain seq x y z
N MET A 1 -6.61 17.96 -26.04
CA MET A 1 -7.02 16.68 -25.51
C MET A 1 -6.44 16.52 -24.12
N LEU A 2 -7.27 16.21 -23.17
CA LEU A 2 -6.83 16.13 -21.79
C LEU A 2 -5.70 15.09 -21.59
N LEU A 3 -5.86 13.91 -22.21
CA LEU A 3 -4.86 12.87 -22.06
C LEU A 3 -3.54 13.23 -22.70
N ALA A 4 -3.57 14.02 -23.77
CA ALA A 4 -2.34 14.46 -24.43
C ALA A 4 -1.61 15.54 -23.62
N GLU A 5 -2.30 16.18 -22.70
CA GLU A 5 -1.71 17.23 -21.87
C GLU A 5 -1.10 16.68 -20.59
N ILE A 6 -1.38 15.41 -20.25
CA ILE A 6 -0.79 14.80 -19.08
C ILE A 6 0.65 14.45 -19.40
N ASP A 7 1.58 15.11 -18.71
CA ASP A 7 3.00 14.85 -18.90
C ASP A 7 3.45 13.63 -18.09
N ASN A 8 4.74 13.33 -18.12
CA ASN A 8 5.29 12.18 -17.41
C ASN A 8 5.06 12.30 -15.90
N THR A 9 5.10 13.51 -15.36
CA THR A 9 4.85 13.73 -13.93
C THR A 9 3.41 13.39 -13.58
N GLY A 10 2.47 13.82 -14.41
CA GLY A 10 1.06 13.52 -14.19
C GLY A 10 0.77 12.05 -14.30
N LEU A 11 1.31 11.38 -15.29
CA LEU A 11 1.14 9.93 -15.44
C LEU A 11 1.75 9.18 -14.27
N ALA A 12 2.92 9.61 -13.81
CA ALA A 12 3.58 8.99 -12.69
C ALA A 12 2.74 9.13 -11.41
N ALA A 13 2.15 10.29 -11.19
CA ALA A 13 1.30 10.52 -10.03
C ALA A 13 0.07 9.62 -10.05
N ILE A 14 -0.56 9.47 -11.22
CA ILE A 14 -1.71 8.59 -11.37
C ILE A 14 -1.31 7.14 -11.12
N THR A 15 -0.19 6.72 -11.68
CA THR A 15 0.28 5.34 -11.52
C THR A 15 0.56 5.03 -10.06
N TYR A 16 1.23 5.93 -9.36
CA TYR A 16 1.52 5.74 -7.94
C TYR A 16 0.22 5.73 -7.13
N GLY A 17 -0.71 6.63 -7.44
CA GLY A 17 -2.00 6.67 -6.75
C GLY A 17 -2.77 5.38 -6.90
N LEU A 18 -2.81 4.82 -8.10
CA LEU A 18 -3.46 3.54 -8.34
C LEU A 18 -2.74 2.41 -7.60
N GLY A 19 -1.41 2.46 -7.58
CA GLY A 19 -0.62 1.45 -6.87
C GLY A 19 -0.79 1.51 -5.36
N ALA A 20 -1.21 2.65 -4.81
CA ALA A 20 -1.44 2.79 -3.38
C ALA A 20 -2.77 2.20 -2.94
N ILE A 21 -3.71 2.00 -3.86
CA ILE A 21 -5.03 1.48 -3.55
C ILE A 21 -4.93 0.05 -2.99
N GLY A 22 -4.11 -0.79 -3.61
CA GLY A 22 -3.94 -2.16 -3.16
C GLY A 22 -3.49 -2.27 -1.70
N PRO A 23 -2.35 -1.67 -1.35
CA PRO A 23 -1.91 -1.67 0.05
C PRO A 23 -2.91 -1.02 1.00
N GLY A 24 -3.55 0.07 0.58
CA GLY A 24 -4.56 0.72 1.41
C GLY A 24 -5.72 -0.19 1.74
N ILE A 25 -6.26 -0.88 0.74
CA ILE A 25 -7.35 -1.83 0.94
C ILE A 25 -6.86 -3.02 1.76
N GLY A 26 -5.67 -3.53 1.46
CA GLY A 26 -5.12 -4.68 2.16
C GLY A 26 -4.93 -4.41 3.65
N ILE A 27 -4.33 -3.27 3.99
CA ILE A 27 -4.12 -2.91 5.40
C ILE A 27 -5.46 -2.64 6.07
N GLY A 28 -6.37 -1.93 5.40
CA GLY A 28 -7.70 -1.68 5.95
C GLY A 28 -8.43 -2.97 6.27
N TYR A 29 -8.40 -3.93 5.35
CA TYR A 29 -9.01 -5.23 5.56
C TYR A 29 -8.34 -5.98 6.72
N LEU A 30 -7.03 -6.00 6.75
CA LEU A 30 -6.26 -6.67 7.78
C LEU A 30 -6.59 -6.10 9.16
N VAL A 31 -6.56 -4.78 9.29
CA VAL A 31 -6.84 -4.12 10.57
C VAL A 31 -8.28 -4.37 10.99
N GLY A 32 -9.22 -4.23 10.06
CA GLY A 32 -10.64 -4.47 10.35
C GLY A 32 -10.88 -5.88 10.85
N GLN A 33 -10.32 -6.88 10.20
CA GLN A 33 -10.48 -8.27 10.62
C GLN A 33 -9.79 -8.53 11.95
N SER A 34 -8.62 -7.94 12.16
CA SER A 34 -7.87 -8.12 13.40
C SER A 34 -8.58 -7.53 14.59
N VAL A 35 -9.18 -6.35 14.44
CA VAL A 35 -9.94 -5.71 15.52
C VAL A 35 -11.12 -6.58 15.91
N GLN A 36 -11.84 -7.12 14.93
CA GLN A 36 -12.96 -8.01 15.20
C GLN A 36 -12.52 -9.29 15.90
N ALA A 37 -11.39 -9.86 15.47
CA ALA A 37 -10.89 -11.07 16.10
C ALA A 37 -10.49 -10.81 17.55
N MET A 38 -9.83 -9.69 17.83
CA MET A 38 -9.46 -9.34 19.19
C MET A 38 -10.68 -9.10 20.07
N ALA A 39 -11.75 -8.53 19.50
CA ALA A 39 -12.98 -8.30 20.24
C ALA A 39 -13.67 -9.61 20.58
N ARG A 40 -13.61 -10.60 19.68
CA ARG A 40 -14.26 -11.90 19.90
C ARG A 40 -13.45 -12.81 20.82
N GLN A 41 -12.13 -12.69 20.77
CA GLN A 41 -11.23 -13.53 21.55
C GLN A 41 -10.18 -12.65 22.24
N PRO A 42 -10.59 -11.96 23.31
CA PRO A 42 -9.65 -11.05 24.01
C PRO A 42 -8.39 -11.75 24.51
N GLU A 43 -8.49 -13.04 24.83
CA GLU A 43 -7.34 -13.80 25.30
C GLU A 43 -6.28 -14.00 24.20
N ALA A 44 -6.67 -13.87 22.93
CA ALA A 44 -5.74 -13.98 21.81
C ALA A 44 -5.29 -12.61 21.30
N ALA A 45 -5.69 -11.52 21.93
CA ALA A 45 -5.45 -10.17 21.42
C ALA A 45 -3.96 -9.89 21.22
N GLY A 46 -3.09 -10.37 22.12
CA GLY A 46 -1.65 -10.14 21.98
C GLY A 46 -1.08 -10.78 20.72
N MET A 47 -1.46 -12.01 20.45
CA MET A 47 -1.01 -12.72 19.25
C MET A 47 -1.57 -12.05 17.99
N VAL A 48 -2.85 -11.72 18.00
CA VAL A 48 -3.48 -11.08 16.84
C VAL A 48 -2.83 -9.74 16.56
N ARG A 49 -2.56 -8.95 17.59
CA ARG A 49 -1.93 -7.65 17.42
C ARG A 49 -0.54 -7.78 16.81
N THR A 50 0.25 -8.71 17.30
CA THR A 50 1.60 -8.94 16.77
C THR A 50 1.53 -9.36 15.31
N THR A 51 0.66 -10.29 14.98
CA THR A 51 0.48 -10.76 13.60
C THR A 51 -0.02 -9.63 12.71
N MET A 52 -0.93 -8.81 13.22
CA MET A 52 -1.45 -7.67 12.49
C MET A 52 -0.33 -6.69 12.13
N PHE A 53 0.52 -6.32 13.10
CA PHE A 53 1.62 -5.41 12.81
C PHE A 53 2.61 -6.02 11.84
N LEU A 54 2.85 -7.32 11.92
CA LEU A 54 3.71 -7.99 10.95
C LEU A 54 3.13 -7.91 9.55
N GLY A 55 1.82 -8.16 9.43
CA GLY A 55 1.14 -8.04 8.15
C GLY A 55 1.19 -6.62 7.59
N ILE A 56 0.98 -5.63 8.44
CA ILE A 56 1.07 -4.23 8.02
C ILE A 56 2.49 -3.94 7.51
N ALA A 57 3.50 -4.43 8.21
CA ALA A 57 4.89 -4.20 7.83
C ALA A 57 5.18 -4.79 6.45
N PHE A 58 4.69 -6.01 6.16
CA PHE A 58 4.91 -6.63 4.87
C PHE A 58 4.20 -5.87 3.75
N VAL A 59 2.97 -5.44 3.98
CA VAL A 59 2.21 -4.68 2.96
C VAL A 59 2.89 -3.35 2.70
N GLU A 60 3.33 -2.67 3.75
CA GLU A 60 4.04 -1.39 3.59
C GLU A 60 5.38 -1.59 2.90
N ALA A 61 6.08 -2.69 3.18
CA ALA A 61 7.33 -2.99 2.50
C ALA A 61 7.12 -3.14 0.99
N LEU A 62 6.04 -3.83 0.59
CA LEU A 62 5.70 -3.95 -0.81
C LEU A 62 5.38 -2.59 -1.43
N ALA A 63 4.67 -1.74 -0.70
CA ALA A 63 4.35 -0.39 -1.15
C ALA A 63 5.63 0.44 -1.32
N LEU A 64 6.58 0.30 -0.41
CA LEU A 64 7.85 1.01 -0.51
C LEU A 64 8.68 0.51 -1.69
N ILE A 65 8.70 -0.80 -1.92
CA ILE A 65 9.38 -1.36 -3.09
C ILE A 65 8.76 -0.80 -4.36
N GLY A 66 7.44 -0.76 -4.43
CA GLY A 66 6.75 -0.17 -5.56
C GLY A 66 7.10 1.30 -5.77
N PHE A 67 7.20 2.04 -4.67
CA PHE A 67 7.59 3.44 -4.74
C PHE A 67 9.01 3.59 -5.30
N VAL A 68 9.95 2.76 -4.84
CA VAL A 68 11.32 2.82 -5.33
C VAL A 68 11.38 2.47 -6.82
N VAL A 69 10.69 1.41 -7.22
CA VAL A 69 10.63 1.02 -8.62
C VAL A 69 10.05 2.13 -9.48
N PHE A 70 8.97 2.74 -9.02
CA PHE A 70 8.36 3.87 -9.70
C PHE A 70 9.35 5.03 -9.85
N PHE A 71 10.05 5.35 -8.77
CA PHE A 71 10.99 6.47 -8.76
C PHE A 71 12.16 6.21 -9.73
N LEU A 72 12.70 5.01 -9.68
CA LEU A 72 13.81 4.64 -10.59
C LEU A 72 13.34 4.63 -12.03
N GLY A 73 12.15 4.09 -12.29
CA GLY A 73 11.60 4.08 -13.63
C GLY A 73 11.36 5.48 -14.17
N GLN A 74 10.90 6.39 -13.33
CA GLN A 74 10.69 7.76 -13.74
C GLN A 74 12.00 8.44 -14.09
N GLY A 75 13.05 8.19 -13.29
CA GLY A 75 14.36 8.77 -13.55
C GLY A 75 14.97 8.29 -14.85
N SER A 76 14.81 7.00 -15.18
CA SER A 76 15.36 6.43 -16.40
C SER A 76 14.40 6.57 -17.57
N GLY A 77 13.10 6.44 -17.32
CA GLY A 77 12.10 6.47 -18.37
C GLY A 77 11.84 7.85 -18.92
N ALA A 78 12.22 8.88 -18.18
CA ALA A 78 12.10 10.25 -18.66
C ALA A 78 13.06 10.53 -19.81
N ALA A 79 14.03 9.69 -19.98
CA ALA A 79 15.01 9.84 -21.06
C ALA A 79 14.42 9.56 -22.42
#